data_d9b9ebb0c196efb879850c68a43130d6
#
_entry.id   d9b9ebb0c196efb879850c68a43130d6
#
_cell.length_a   1.000
_cell.length_b   1.000
_cell.length_c   1.000
_cell.angle_alpha   90.00
_cell.angle_beta   90.00
_cell.angle_gamma   90.00
#
_symmetry.space_group_name_H-M   'P 1'
#
loop_
_entity.id
_entity.type
_entity.pdbx_description
1 polymer ?
#
loop_
_entity_poly.entity_id
_entity_poly.type
_entity_poly.pdbx_seq_one_letter_code
_entity_poly.pdbx_strand_id
1 'polypeptide(L)'
;MISESVVDLSRLQFAMTAMYHFLFVPLTLGLAFLLAIMESVYVMTGKQVYKDMTQFWGKLFGINFALGVTTGLTMEFQFGTNWAYYSHYVGDIFGAPLAIEGLMAFFLESTFIGLFFFGWDRLSRVQHLAVTWLVALGSNLSALWILIANGWMQNPVGSEFNFETMRMELVDFGALLFNPVAQVKFVHTVSAGYVTGAIFVLAISSFYLLKKRDLGFARRSFAIAAVFGLASTISVIILGDESGYEIGDVQKVKLAAIEAEWETHPAPAGFTLFGLPNQAEQRTDYVVKIPYVLGLIATRSVDEEVRGIKDLIAEHELRIRNGMLAYERLQVLRSGDKSAAAIAAFNEVKQDLGYGLLLKKYTADVVDASDEQIHRAALDTIPDVFSLFWTFRVMVAAGFLMLVLFALASWASIKRNAERKPWLLRFALFSLPLPWIAAQTGWYVAEHGRQPWSIAEVLPTHLSTSTLAAGDIWGALIALVAFYSLLLVVEMFLMIRFARLGPSSLHTGRYHFELQAAGQAQKLRDAVAVPAAKGVPTEPSAV
;
A
#
# COMPACT_ATOMS: atom_id res chain seq x y z
N MET A 1 21.51 -6.07 25.18
CA MET A 1 20.17 -5.65 24.73
C MET A 1 20.33 -4.44 23.83
N ILE A 2 19.60 -4.40 22.70
CA ILE A 2 19.57 -3.22 21.82
C ILE A 2 18.84 -2.12 22.56
N SER A 3 19.34 -0.87 22.48
CA SER A 3 18.72 0.28 23.14
C SER A 3 17.30 0.49 22.61
N GLU A 4 16.33 0.74 23.47
CA GLU A 4 14.94 1.06 23.11
C GLU A 4 14.87 2.25 22.14
N SER A 5 15.73 3.24 22.32
CA SER A 5 15.84 4.39 21.41
C SER A 5 16.23 4.00 19.97
N VAL A 6 17.07 2.98 19.77
CA VAL A 6 17.44 2.47 18.43
C VAL A 6 16.26 1.77 17.77
N VAL A 7 15.49 1.00 18.54
CA VAL A 7 14.28 0.34 18.05
C VAL A 7 13.24 1.38 17.61
N ASP A 8 12.97 2.37 18.45
CA ASP A 8 11.96 3.40 18.15
C ASP A 8 12.35 4.28 16.96
N LEU A 9 13.63 4.66 16.87
CA LEU A 9 14.14 5.42 15.71
C LEU A 9 14.08 4.62 14.42
N SER A 10 14.41 3.31 14.46
CA SER A 10 14.29 2.43 13.29
C SER A 10 12.84 2.26 12.85
N ARG A 11 11.92 2.11 13.80
CA ARG A 11 10.46 2.07 13.54
C ARG A 11 9.98 3.39 12.92
N LEU A 12 10.38 4.53 13.49
CA LEU A 12 10.02 5.86 12.97
C LEU A 12 10.52 6.04 11.54
N GLN A 13 11.79 5.70 11.27
CA GLN A 13 12.37 5.83 9.94
C GLN A 13 11.65 4.96 8.91
N PHE A 14 11.36 3.71 9.23
CA PHE A 14 10.64 2.81 8.35
C PHE A 14 9.20 3.29 8.11
N ALA A 15 8.49 3.69 9.18
CA ALA A 15 7.14 4.20 9.07
C ALA A 15 7.06 5.45 8.18
N MET A 16 7.97 6.41 8.37
CA MET A 16 8.04 7.62 7.53
C MET A 16 8.32 7.27 6.07
N THR A 17 9.23 6.34 5.80
CA THR A 17 9.55 5.90 4.43
C THR A 17 8.36 5.21 3.78
N ALA A 18 7.71 4.28 4.48
CA ALA A 18 6.57 3.54 3.98
C ALA A 18 5.35 4.46 3.71
N MET A 19 5.03 5.34 4.65
CA MET A 19 3.92 6.28 4.49
C MET A 19 4.19 7.29 3.37
N TYR A 20 5.44 7.75 3.21
CA TYR A 20 5.81 8.62 2.10
C TYR A 20 5.74 7.90 0.76
N HIS A 21 6.30 6.69 0.65
CA HIS A 21 6.19 5.85 -0.55
C HIS A 21 4.73 5.62 -0.94
N PHE A 22 3.85 5.43 0.03
CA PHE A 22 2.43 5.20 -0.19
C PHE A 22 1.63 6.46 -0.58
N LEU A 23 2.28 7.61 -0.74
CA LEU A 23 1.69 8.76 -1.44
C LEU A 23 1.62 8.50 -2.97
N PHE A 24 2.56 7.73 -3.51
CA PHE A 24 2.73 7.51 -4.95
C PHE A 24 2.09 6.21 -5.44
N VAL A 25 2.20 5.14 -4.67
CA VAL A 25 1.73 3.79 -5.05
C VAL A 25 0.24 3.78 -5.44
N PRO A 26 -0.71 4.30 -4.61
CA PRO A 26 -2.12 4.23 -4.95
C PRO A 26 -2.46 4.99 -6.24
N LEU A 27 -1.81 6.13 -6.46
CA LEU A 27 -2.03 6.93 -7.65
C LEU A 27 -1.47 6.24 -8.90
N THR A 28 -0.31 5.57 -8.80
CA THR A 28 0.27 4.76 -9.87
C THR A 28 -0.69 3.65 -10.28
N LEU A 29 -1.17 2.83 -9.34
CA LEU A 29 -2.10 1.74 -9.58
C LEU A 29 -3.38 2.22 -10.29
N GLY A 30 -4.00 3.28 -9.76
CA GLY A 30 -5.26 3.78 -10.29
C GLY A 30 -5.11 4.46 -11.65
N LEU A 31 -4.08 5.28 -11.86
CA LEU A 31 -3.86 5.94 -13.14
C LEU A 31 -3.47 4.95 -14.23
N ALA A 32 -2.65 3.94 -13.95
CA ALA A 32 -2.26 2.93 -14.95
C ALA A 32 -3.49 2.25 -15.57
N PHE A 33 -4.43 1.81 -14.75
CA PHE A 33 -5.68 1.20 -15.23
C PHE A 33 -6.58 2.19 -15.95
N LEU A 34 -6.73 3.40 -15.46
CA LEU A 34 -7.51 4.45 -16.15
C LEU A 34 -6.92 4.79 -17.53
N LEU A 35 -5.59 4.82 -17.66
CA LEU A 35 -4.91 5.01 -18.93
C LEU A 35 -5.22 3.86 -19.91
N ALA A 36 -5.13 2.62 -19.45
CA ALA A 36 -5.44 1.44 -20.25
C ALA A 36 -6.92 1.46 -20.72
N ILE A 37 -7.85 1.84 -19.85
CA ILE A 37 -9.28 2.01 -20.20
C ILE A 37 -9.45 3.12 -21.23
N MET A 38 -8.87 4.30 -21.02
CA MET A 38 -8.99 5.44 -21.94
C MET A 38 -8.40 5.12 -23.32
N GLU A 39 -7.26 4.45 -23.36
CA GLU A 39 -6.64 4.03 -24.61
C GLU A 39 -7.42 2.91 -25.30
N SER A 40 -8.01 1.96 -24.57
CA SER A 40 -8.92 0.97 -25.14
C SER A 40 -10.09 1.63 -25.86
N VAL A 41 -10.67 2.68 -25.27
CA VAL A 41 -11.73 3.47 -25.93
C VAL A 41 -11.19 4.20 -27.17
N TYR A 42 -9.95 4.69 -27.13
CA TYR A 42 -9.30 5.28 -28.31
C TYR A 42 -9.18 4.26 -29.44
N VAL A 43 -8.67 3.07 -29.17
CA VAL A 43 -8.47 2.01 -30.17
C VAL A 43 -9.80 1.60 -30.79
N MET A 44 -10.84 1.41 -29.96
CA MET A 44 -12.19 1.02 -30.42
C MET A 44 -12.91 2.10 -31.21
N THR A 45 -12.73 3.38 -30.87
CA THR A 45 -13.53 4.48 -31.46
C THR A 45 -12.76 5.33 -32.48
N GLY A 46 -11.44 5.29 -32.47
CA GLY A 46 -10.57 6.13 -33.30
C GLY A 46 -10.61 7.63 -32.96
N LYS A 47 -11.32 8.05 -31.90
CA LYS A 47 -11.51 9.46 -31.56
C LYS A 47 -10.27 10.05 -30.89
N GLN A 48 -9.69 11.09 -31.48
CA GLN A 48 -8.46 11.74 -31.02
C GLN A 48 -8.51 12.18 -29.54
N VAL A 49 -9.66 12.62 -29.05
CA VAL A 49 -9.82 13.06 -27.67
C VAL A 49 -9.39 12.00 -26.63
N TYR A 50 -9.58 10.71 -26.92
CA TYR A 50 -9.16 9.65 -26.00
C TYR A 50 -7.65 9.40 -26.07
N LYS A 51 -7.01 9.58 -27.22
CA LYS A 51 -5.55 9.61 -27.33
C LYS A 51 -4.99 10.79 -26.52
N ASP A 52 -5.56 11.97 -26.64
CA ASP A 52 -5.17 13.16 -25.88
C ASP A 52 -5.36 12.94 -24.36
N MET A 53 -6.43 12.24 -23.97
CA MET A 53 -6.64 11.83 -22.57
C MET A 53 -5.51 10.92 -22.08
N THR A 54 -5.17 9.88 -22.82
CA THR A 54 -4.09 8.96 -22.46
C THR A 54 -2.76 9.69 -22.35
N GLN A 55 -2.44 10.57 -23.29
CA GLN A 55 -1.19 11.33 -23.28
C GLN A 55 -1.12 12.32 -22.11
N PHE A 56 -2.22 13.05 -21.83
CA PHE A 56 -2.25 14.02 -20.74
C PHE A 56 -2.17 13.35 -19.37
N TRP A 57 -3.05 12.38 -19.08
CA TRP A 57 -3.04 11.65 -17.81
C TRP A 57 -1.77 10.80 -17.66
N GLY A 58 -1.26 10.25 -18.77
CA GLY A 58 0.00 9.54 -18.82
C GLY A 58 1.19 10.40 -18.41
N LYS A 59 1.20 11.71 -18.74
CA LYS A 59 2.24 12.63 -18.28
C LYS A 59 2.23 12.75 -16.75
N LEU A 60 1.06 12.90 -16.14
CA LEU A 60 0.93 12.99 -14.68
C LEU A 60 1.28 11.65 -14.01
N PHE A 61 0.85 10.54 -14.62
CA PHE A 61 1.25 9.20 -14.21
C PHE A 61 2.78 9.04 -14.18
N GLY A 62 3.49 9.46 -15.24
CA GLY A 62 4.94 9.30 -15.30
C GLY A 62 5.71 10.11 -14.25
N ILE A 63 5.22 11.30 -13.89
CA ILE A 63 5.81 12.11 -12.82
C ILE A 63 5.69 11.34 -11.49
N ASN A 64 4.50 10.87 -11.16
CA ASN A 64 4.21 10.11 -9.94
C ASN A 64 4.97 8.77 -9.90
N PHE A 65 5.00 8.05 -11.02
CA PHE A 65 5.67 6.75 -11.15
C PHE A 65 7.17 6.85 -10.83
N ALA A 66 7.86 7.87 -11.36
CA ALA A 66 9.29 8.05 -11.12
C ALA A 66 9.61 8.19 -9.61
N LEU A 67 8.77 8.90 -8.85
CA LEU A 67 8.95 9.03 -7.41
C LEU A 67 8.55 7.75 -6.68
N GLY A 68 7.49 7.07 -7.13
CA GLY A 68 7.10 5.76 -6.59
C GLY A 68 8.25 4.77 -6.62
N VAL A 69 8.91 4.61 -7.76
CA VAL A 69 10.08 3.72 -7.91
C VAL A 69 11.24 4.15 -7.00
N THR A 70 11.59 5.43 -6.99
CA THR A 70 12.71 5.94 -6.18
C THR A 70 12.51 5.67 -4.69
N THR A 71 11.30 5.88 -4.20
CA THR A 71 10.97 5.71 -2.78
C THR A 71 10.81 4.24 -2.39
N GLY A 72 10.36 3.38 -3.32
CA GLY A 72 10.29 1.93 -3.13
C GLY A 72 11.67 1.31 -2.93
N LEU A 73 12.63 1.65 -3.80
CA LEU A 73 14.02 1.20 -3.66
C LEU A 73 14.63 1.61 -2.31
N THR A 74 14.36 2.83 -1.84
CA THR A 74 14.86 3.29 -0.54
C THR A 74 14.29 2.45 0.61
N MET A 75 13.03 2.03 0.51
CA MET A 75 12.40 1.18 1.51
C MET A 75 13.01 -0.23 1.56
N GLU A 76 13.32 -0.80 0.40
CA GLU A 76 13.98 -2.11 0.32
C GLU A 76 15.37 -2.09 0.96
N PHE A 77 16.17 -1.04 0.74
CA PHE A 77 17.47 -0.91 1.38
C PHE A 77 17.41 -0.91 2.91
N GLN A 78 16.31 -0.44 3.52
CA GLN A 78 16.16 -0.44 4.97
C GLN A 78 16.10 -1.85 5.57
N PHE A 79 15.66 -2.87 4.83
CA PHE A 79 15.70 -4.25 5.29
C PHE A 79 17.13 -4.75 5.55
N GLY A 80 18.11 -4.28 4.76
CA GLY A 80 19.52 -4.60 4.97
C GLY A 80 20.22 -3.70 6.00
N THR A 81 19.82 -2.43 6.12
CA THR A 81 20.48 -1.46 6.99
C THR A 81 19.89 -1.43 8.40
N ASN A 82 18.60 -1.19 8.54
CA ASN A 82 17.94 -0.99 9.84
C ASN A 82 17.36 -2.26 10.44
N TRP A 83 17.05 -3.26 9.60
CA TRP A 83 16.30 -4.47 9.97
C TRP A 83 17.08 -5.75 9.63
N ALA A 84 18.40 -5.77 9.83
CA ALA A 84 19.25 -6.88 9.44
C ALA A 84 18.90 -8.19 10.17
N TYR A 85 18.51 -8.15 11.44
CA TYR A 85 18.08 -9.35 12.16
C TYR A 85 16.77 -9.90 11.62
N TYR A 86 15.81 -9.03 11.27
CA TYR A 86 14.61 -9.44 10.56
C TYR A 86 14.97 -10.15 9.25
N SER A 87 15.79 -9.53 8.42
CA SER A 87 16.20 -10.08 7.12
C SER A 87 16.98 -11.40 7.26
N HIS A 88 17.78 -11.54 8.31
CA HIS A 88 18.47 -12.80 8.61
C HIS A 88 17.49 -13.88 9.06
N TYR A 89 16.51 -13.53 9.90
CA TYR A 89 15.59 -14.49 10.50
C TYR A 89 14.57 -15.06 9.51
N VAL A 90 14.18 -14.30 8.48
CA VAL A 90 13.12 -14.68 7.52
C VAL A 90 13.52 -14.56 6.06
N GLY A 91 14.83 -14.51 5.76
CA GLY A 91 15.35 -14.23 4.41
C GLY A 91 14.79 -15.16 3.32
N ASP A 92 14.59 -16.41 3.61
CA ASP A 92 14.05 -17.39 2.66
C ASP A 92 12.59 -17.10 2.28
N ILE A 93 11.79 -16.65 3.25
CA ILE A 93 10.35 -16.48 3.08
C ILE A 93 10.03 -15.11 2.50
N PHE A 94 10.63 -14.07 3.09
CA PHE A 94 10.38 -12.68 2.69
C PHE A 94 11.09 -12.32 1.38
N GLY A 95 12.30 -12.87 1.16
CA GLY A 95 13.12 -12.59 -0.01
C GLY A 95 12.59 -13.21 -1.30
N ALA A 96 11.89 -14.33 -1.25
CA ALA A 96 11.35 -14.98 -2.44
C ALA A 96 10.30 -14.11 -3.18
N PRO A 97 9.24 -13.57 -2.52
CA PRO A 97 8.32 -12.63 -3.14
C PRO A 97 9.00 -11.36 -3.67
N LEU A 98 9.94 -10.77 -2.93
CA LEU A 98 10.67 -9.57 -3.35
C LEU A 98 11.55 -9.83 -4.58
N ALA A 99 12.22 -10.98 -4.64
CA ALA A 99 13.01 -11.36 -5.80
C ALA A 99 12.15 -11.55 -7.05
N ILE A 100 10.99 -12.19 -6.91
CA ILE A 100 10.05 -12.37 -8.02
C ILE A 100 9.45 -11.02 -8.44
N GLU A 101 9.12 -10.15 -7.50
CA GLU A 101 8.69 -8.77 -7.79
C GLU A 101 9.73 -8.05 -8.65
N GLY A 102 10.98 -7.99 -8.19
CA GLY A 102 12.06 -7.32 -8.93
C GLY A 102 12.29 -7.90 -10.33
N LEU A 103 12.35 -9.23 -10.45
CA LEU A 103 12.62 -9.90 -11.72
C LEU A 103 11.45 -9.88 -12.69
N MET A 104 10.22 -9.95 -12.22
CA MET A 104 9.04 -10.05 -13.07
C MET A 104 8.31 -8.72 -13.22
N ALA A 105 7.90 -8.11 -12.12
CA ALA A 105 7.06 -6.92 -12.14
C ALA A 105 7.85 -5.65 -12.48
N PHE A 106 8.93 -5.38 -11.77
CA PHE A 106 9.75 -4.18 -11.99
C PHE A 106 10.40 -4.14 -13.37
N PHE A 107 10.94 -5.27 -13.87
CA PHE A 107 11.48 -5.32 -15.23
C PHE A 107 10.40 -5.16 -16.30
N LEU A 108 9.21 -5.70 -16.07
CA LEU A 108 8.08 -5.50 -16.97
C LEU A 108 7.68 -4.02 -17.02
N GLU A 109 7.54 -3.38 -15.88
CA GLU A 109 7.21 -1.95 -15.81
C GLU A 109 8.30 -1.08 -16.46
N SER A 110 9.56 -1.24 -16.07
CA SER A 110 10.67 -0.43 -16.58
C SER A 110 10.87 -0.58 -18.08
N THR A 111 10.61 -1.78 -18.65
CA THR A 111 10.68 -2.02 -20.09
C THR A 111 9.55 -1.32 -20.83
N PHE A 112 8.31 -1.48 -20.37
CA PHE A 112 7.15 -0.99 -21.11
C PHE A 112 6.83 0.47 -20.85
N ILE A 113 7.26 1.09 -19.75
CA ILE A 113 7.08 2.53 -19.49
C ILE A 113 7.76 3.38 -20.56
N GLY A 114 8.95 2.99 -21.02
CA GLY A 114 9.64 3.67 -22.13
C GLY A 114 8.86 3.59 -23.44
N LEU A 115 8.31 2.40 -23.75
CA LEU A 115 7.46 2.21 -24.94
C LEU A 115 6.13 2.95 -24.82
N PHE A 116 5.54 3.07 -23.63
CA PHE A 116 4.34 3.85 -23.39
C PHE A 116 4.54 5.33 -23.74
N PHE A 117 5.67 5.94 -23.32
CA PHE A 117 5.92 7.36 -23.60
C PHE A 117 6.42 7.62 -25.02
N PHE A 118 7.25 6.74 -25.58
CA PHE A 118 7.97 6.98 -26.83
C PHE A 118 7.51 6.10 -28.00
N GLY A 119 6.50 5.25 -27.77
CA GLY A 119 6.01 4.30 -28.75
C GLY A 119 4.90 4.84 -29.67
N TRP A 120 4.31 6.00 -29.40
CA TRP A 120 3.13 6.52 -30.13
C TRP A 120 3.26 6.61 -31.65
N ASP A 121 4.46 6.87 -32.15
CA ASP A 121 4.74 7.01 -33.60
C ASP A 121 5.46 5.77 -34.17
N ARG A 122 5.77 4.77 -33.33
CA ARG A 122 6.51 3.56 -33.72
C ARG A 122 5.67 2.31 -33.70
N LEU A 123 4.65 2.27 -32.86
CA LEU A 123 3.78 1.12 -32.64
C LEU A 123 2.41 1.37 -33.33
N SER A 124 1.79 0.29 -33.79
CA SER A 124 0.38 0.34 -34.16
C SER A 124 -0.48 0.64 -32.92
N ARG A 125 -1.70 1.12 -33.13
CA ARG A 125 -2.63 1.44 -32.02
C ARG A 125 -2.86 0.26 -31.08
N VAL A 126 -2.98 -0.96 -31.62
CA VAL A 126 -3.20 -2.18 -30.82
C VAL A 126 -1.93 -2.55 -30.05
N GLN A 127 -0.74 -2.43 -30.66
CA GLN A 127 0.52 -2.69 -29.98
C GLN A 127 0.75 -1.71 -28.84
N HIS A 128 0.47 -0.41 -29.05
CA HIS A 128 0.60 0.59 -28.00
C HIS A 128 -0.38 0.33 -26.85
N LEU A 129 -1.62 -0.04 -27.15
CA LEU A 129 -2.60 -0.45 -26.15
C LEU A 129 -2.11 -1.65 -25.35
N ALA A 130 -1.51 -2.66 -26.00
CA ALA A 130 -0.94 -3.80 -25.30
C ALA A 130 0.19 -3.36 -24.33
N VAL A 131 1.05 -2.42 -24.75
CA VAL A 131 2.07 -1.82 -23.88
C VAL A 131 1.43 -1.15 -22.66
N THR A 132 0.37 -0.37 -22.84
CA THR A 132 -0.32 0.32 -21.73
C THR A 132 -0.94 -0.68 -20.76
N TRP A 133 -1.54 -1.76 -21.24
CA TRP A 133 -2.04 -2.83 -20.39
C TRP A 133 -0.91 -3.58 -19.66
N LEU A 134 0.24 -3.79 -20.30
CA LEU A 134 1.40 -4.43 -19.64
C LEU A 134 1.98 -3.55 -18.53
N VAL A 135 2.01 -2.21 -18.70
CA VAL A 135 2.37 -1.29 -17.62
C VAL A 135 1.37 -1.40 -16.46
N ALA A 136 0.08 -1.37 -16.75
CA ALA A 136 -0.96 -1.49 -15.71
C ALA A 136 -0.91 -2.84 -14.98
N LEU A 137 -0.67 -3.93 -15.69
CA LEU A 137 -0.51 -5.27 -15.09
C LEU A 137 0.78 -5.38 -14.28
N GLY A 138 1.88 -4.80 -14.77
CA GLY A 138 3.16 -4.78 -14.06
C GLY A 138 3.02 -4.14 -12.69
N SER A 139 2.43 -2.95 -12.61
CA SER A 139 2.17 -2.25 -11.33
C SER A 139 1.32 -3.09 -10.37
N ASN A 140 0.34 -3.82 -10.87
CA ASN A 140 -0.49 -4.69 -10.03
C ASN A 140 0.24 -5.95 -9.58
N LEU A 141 1.09 -6.53 -10.44
CA LEU A 141 1.92 -7.68 -10.08
C LEU A 141 2.98 -7.29 -9.03
N SER A 142 3.57 -6.10 -9.14
CA SER A 142 4.45 -5.55 -8.11
C SER A 142 3.71 -5.49 -6.76
N ALA A 143 2.52 -4.86 -6.73
CA ALA A 143 1.69 -4.81 -5.53
C ALA A 143 1.34 -6.21 -4.99
N LEU A 144 1.09 -7.20 -5.85
CA LEU A 144 0.78 -8.57 -5.44
C LEU A 144 1.93 -9.18 -4.64
N TRP A 145 3.15 -9.15 -5.17
CA TRP A 145 4.29 -9.79 -4.52
C TRP A 145 4.68 -9.11 -3.21
N ILE A 146 4.66 -7.77 -3.17
CA ILE A 146 4.89 -7.02 -1.93
C ILE A 146 3.83 -7.34 -0.88
N LEU A 147 2.56 -7.46 -1.28
CA LEU A 147 1.46 -7.76 -0.35
C LEU A 147 1.39 -9.22 0.08
N ILE A 148 1.93 -10.16 -0.71
CA ILE A 148 2.17 -11.54 -0.26
C ILE A 148 3.19 -11.53 0.88
N ALA A 149 4.32 -10.85 0.71
CA ALA A 149 5.33 -10.72 1.75
C ALA A 149 4.77 -10.05 3.03
N ASN A 150 4.06 -8.93 2.88
CA ASN A 150 3.43 -8.23 3.99
C ASN A 150 2.30 -9.04 4.66
N GLY A 151 1.50 -9.77 3.86
CA GLY A 151 0.44 -10.64 4.36
C GLY A 151 1.00 -11.80 5.19
N TRP A 152 2.14 -12.34 4.81
CA TRP A 152 2.85 -13.34 5.60
C TRP A 152 3.31 -12.78 6.96
N MET A 153 3.77 -11.53 7.03
CA MET A 153 4.11 -10.89 8.31
C MET A 153 2.89 -10.77 9.24
N GLN A 154 1.69 -10.71 8.69
CA GLN A 154 0.43 -10.63 9.43
C GLN A 154 -0.13 -12.02 9.82
N ASN A 155 0.13 -13.04 9.00
CA ASN A 155 -0.30 -14.42 9.18
C ASN A 155 0.79 -15.36 8.63
N PRO A 156 1.75 -15.80 9.47
CA PRO A 156 2.97 -16.49 9.03
C PRO A 156 2.75 -17.98 8.71
N VAL A 157 1.93 -18.27 7.71
CA VAL A 157 1.66 -19.63 7.21
C VAL A 157 2.72 -20.11 6.22
N GLY A 158 2.84 -21.42 6.05
CA GLY A 158 3.76 -22.06 5.09
C GLY A 158 5.23 -21.97 5.49
N SER A 159 5.51 -21.67 6.77
CA SER A 159 6.87 -21.57 7.30
C SER A 159 7.00 -22.26 8.66
N GLU A 160 8.19 -22.73 8.97
CA GLU A 160 8.51 -23.36 10.23
C GLU A 160 9.83 -22.85 10.81
N PHE A 161 9.91 -22.81 12.15
CA PHE A 161 11.14 -22.49 12.83
C PHE A 161 12.09 -23.68 12.83
N ASN A 162 13.30 -23.49 12.31
CA ASN A 162 14.37 -24.47 12.31
C ASN A 162 15.35 -24.17 13.46
N PHE A 163 15.41 -25.05 14.46
CA PHE A 163 16.31 -24.89 15.63
C PHE A 163 17.78 -25.09 15.31
N GLU A 164 18.14 -25.67 14.15
CA GLU A 164 19.54 -25.82 13.73
C GLU A 164 20.09 -24.53 13.12
N THR A 165 19.31 -23.90 12.26
CA THR A 165 19.66 -22.64 11.60
C THR A 165 19.26 -21.40 12.42
N MET A 166 18.39 -21.59 13.44
CA MET A 166 17.83 -20.53 14.27
C MET A 166 17.04 -19.49 13.46
N ARG A 167 16.38 -19.94 12.39
CA ARG A 167 15.61 -19.08 11.46
C ARG A 167 14.24 -19.71 11.16
N MET A 168 13.35 -18.87 10.67
CA MET A 168 12.16 -19.35 9.97
C MET A 168 12.55 -19.78 8.55
N GLU A 169 12.04 -20.92 8.12
CA GLU A 169 12.30 -21.48 6.79
C GLU A 169 10.98 -21.72 6.06
N LEU A 170 11.00 -21.52 4.75
CA LEU A 170 9.84 -21.75 3.89
C LEU A 170 9.68 -23.24 3.65
N VAL A 171 8.52 -23.79 4.04
CA VAL A 171 8.18 -25.22 3.85
C VAL A 171 7.07 -25.43 2.84
N ASP A 172 6.20 -24.43 2.64
CA ASP A 172 5.11 -24.48 1.68
C ASP A 172 4.91 -23.12 0.99
N PHE A 173 5.44 -23.02 -0.23
CA PHE A 173 5.28 -21.81 -1.05
C PHE A 173 3.82 -21.60 -1.48
N GLY A 174 3.04 -22.66 -1.66
CA GLY A 174 1.62 -22.57 -1.99
C GLY A 174 0.82 -21.91 -0.86
N ALA A 175 1.06 -22.33 0.39
CA ALA A 175 0.44 -21.70 1.56
C ALA A 175 0.83 -20.21 1.70
N LEU A 176 2.09 -19.85 1.41
CA LEU A 176 2.53 -18.46 1.36
C LEU A 176 1.78 -17.66 0.30
N LEU A 177 1.72 -18.17 -0.94
CA LEU A 177 1.10 -17.51 -2.09
C LEU A 177 -0.41 -17.33 -1.91
N PHE A 178 -1.11 -18.35 -1.40
CA PHE A 178 -2.56 -18.34 -1.20
C PHE A 178 -2.97 -18.01 0.24
N ASN A 179 -2.09 -17.35 0.99
CA ASN A 179 -2.40 -16.82 2.30
C ASN A 179 -3.66 -15.93 2.24
N PRO A 180 -4.76 -16.28 2.94
CA PRO A 180 -6.03 -15.55 2.82
C PRO A 180 -5.88 -14.07 3.19
N VAL A 181 -5.11 -13.75 4.23
CA VAL A 181 -4.82 -12.37 4.64
C VAL A 181 -4.10 -11.60 3.51
N ALA A 182 -3.13 -12.23 2.82
CA ALA A 182 -2.41 -11.60 1.71
C ALA A 182 -3.34 -11.35 0.51
N GLN A 183 -4.20 -12.31 0.16
CA GLN A 183 -5.11 -12.22 -0.99
C GLN A 183 -6.15 -11.11 -0.80
N VAL A 184 -6.81 -11.08 0.34
CA VAL A 184 -7.81 -10.04 0.65
C VAL A 184 -7.13 -8.66 0.70
N LYS A 185 -5.97 -8.56 1.35
CA LYS A 185 -5.19 -7.33 1.45
C LYS A 185 -4.75 -6.82 0.08
N PHE A 186 -4.34 -7.71 -0.82
CA PHE A 186 -3.97 -7.35 -2.19
C PHE A 186 -5.14 -6.70 -2.93
N VAL A 187 -6.29 -7.37 -3.00
CA VAL A 187 -7.42 -6.83 -3.77
C VAL A 187 -7.99 -5.57 -3.14
N HIS A 188 -8.03 -5.48 -1.79
CA HIS A 188 -8.43 -4.27 -1.07
C HIS A 188 -7.50 -3.08 -1.37
N THR A 189 -6.19 -3.28 -1.25
CA THR A 189 -5.17 -2.22 -1.47
C THR A 189 -5.14 -1.75 -2.92
N VAL A 190 -5.22 -2.66 -3.89
CA VAL A 190 -5.29 -2.32 -5.32
C VAL A 190 -6.57 -1.55 -5.64
N SER A 191 -7.71 -2.00 -5.12
CA SER A 191 -8.99 -1.27 -5.27
C SER A 191 -8.94 0.12 -4.66
N ALA A 192 -8.27 0.31 -3.52
CA ALA A 192 -8.03 1.63 -2.91
C ALA A 192 -7.14 2.51 -3.81
N GLY A 193 -6.15 1.92 -4.48
CA GLY A 193 -5.37 2.59 -5.52
C GLY A 193 -6.24 3.05 -6.69
N TYR A 194 -7.17 2.22 -7.14
CA TYR A 194 -8.12 2.58 -8.21
C TYR A 194 -9.03 3.74 -7.79
N VAL A 195 -9.50 3.76 -6.55
CA VAL A 195 -10.25 4.89 -5.98
C VAL A 195 -9.40 6.16 -6.00
N THR A 196 -8.11 6.06 -5.64
CA THR A 196 -7.18 7.21 -5.62
C THR A 196 -7.01 7.80 -7.02
N GLY A 197 -6.72 6.97 -8.03
CA GLY A 197 -6.63 7.42 -9.41
C GLY A 197 -7.94 8.03 -9.93
N ALA A 198 -9.08 7.44 -9.57
CA ALA A 198 -10.40 7.94 -9.93
C ALA A 198 -10.69 9.32 -9.33
N ILE A 199 -10.44 9.53 -8.03
CA ILE A 199 -10.59 10.84 -7.37
C ILE A 199 -9.66 11.88 -8.01
N PHE A 200 -8.41 11.52 -8.28
CA PHE A 200 -7.45 12.41 -8.90
C PHE A 200 -7.94 12.92 -10.27
N VAL A 201 -8.38 12.01 -11.14
CA VAL A 201 -8.93 12.36 -12.45
C VAL A 201 -10.25 13.13 -12.32
N LEU A 202 -11.13 12.73 -11.41
CA LEU A 202 -12.42 13.36 -11.16
C LEU A 202 -12.25 14.82 -10.68
N ALA A 203 -11.34 15.05 -9.73
CA ALA A 203 -11.08 16.36 -9.14
C ALA A 203 -10.49 17.35 -10.16
N ILE A 204 -9.47 16.95 -10.92
CA ILE A 204 -8.85 17.79 -11.94
C ILE A 204 -9.83 18.03 -13.10
N SER A 205 -10.61 17.04 -13.51
CA SER A 205 -11.67 17.22 -14.51
C SER A 205 -12.75 18.19 -14.03
N SER A 206 -13.11 18.14 -12.75
CA SER A 206 -14.03 19.09 -12.12
C SER A 206 -13.49 20.52 -12.12
N PHE A 207 -12.19 20.70 -11.91
CA PHE A 207 -11.54 22.01 -12.03
C PHE A 207 -11.70 22.58 -13.44
N TYR A 208 -11.51 21.77 -14.51
CA TYR A 208 -11.70 22.23 -15.89
C TYR A 208 -13.17 22.56 -16.19
N LEU A 209 -14.11 21.74 -15.69
CA LEU A 209 -15.55 22.00 -15.85
C LEU A 209 -15.98 23.30 -15.16
N LEU A 210 -15.49 23.56 -13.94
CA LEU A 210 -15.73 24.81 -13.20
C LEU A 210 -15.16 26.04 -13.93
N LYS A 211 -13.99 25.88 -14.55
CA LYS A 211 -13.34 26.94 -15.33
C LYS A 211 -13.88 27.04 -16.76
N LYS A 212 -14.84 26.18 -17.15
CA LYS A 212 -15.42 26.08 -18.50
C LYS A 212 -14.34 25.91 -19.60
N ARG A 213 -13.31 25.13 -19.31
CA ARG A 213 -12.13 24.92 -20.14
C ARG A 213 -12.02 23.45 -20.52
N ASP A 214 -11.58 23.15 -21.76
CA ASP A 214 -11.38 21.78 -22.26
C ASP A 214 -12.59 20.85 -22.05
N LEU A 215 -13.81 21.37 -22.25
CA LEU A 215 -15.07 20.70 -21.86
C LEU A 215 -15.23 19.31 -22.45
N GLY A 216 -14.83 19.11 -23.73
CA GLY A 216 -14.92 17.82 -24.39
C GLY A 216 -14.06 16.73 -23.74
N PHE A 217 -12.87 17.09 -23.32
CA PHE A 217 -11.94 16.27 -22.55
C PHE A 217 -12.44 16.05 -21.12
N ALA A 218 -12.76 17.13 -20.42
CA ALA A 218 -13.13 17.10 -19.01
C ALA A 218 -14.38 16.27 -18.74
N ARG A 219 -15.43 16.37 -19.59
CA ARG A 219 -16.65 15.56 -19.46
C ARG A 219 -16.39 14.06 -19.57
N ARG A 220 -15.50 13.64 -20.49
CA ARG A 220 -15.17 12.23 -20.71
C ARG A 220 -14.31 11.69 -19.59
N SER A 221 -13.26 12.42 -19.19
CA SER A 221 -12.43 12.06 -18.06
C SER A 221 -13.24 11.96 -16.78
N PHE A 222 -14.12 12.94 -16.49
CA PHE A 222 -15.03 12.93 -15.36
C PHE A 222 -15.94 11.70 -15.35
N ALA A 223 -16.57 11.38 -16.50
CA ALA A 223 -17.50 10.24 -16.60
C ALA A 223 -16.78 8.89 -16.41
N ILE A 224 -15.61 8.68 -17.04
CA ILE A 224 -14.81 7.46 -16.86
C ILE A 224 -14.39 7.32 -15.41
N ALA A 225 -13.84 8.39 -14.81
CA ALA A 225 -13.40 8.38 -13.42
C ALA A 225 -14.55 8.14 -12.44
N ALA A 226 -15.73 8.74 -12.68
CA ALA A 226 -16.89 8.56 -11.82
C ALA A 226 -17.36 7.10 -11.75
N VAL A 227 -17.50 6.45 -12.92
CA VAL A 227 -18.00 5.05 -12.99
C VAL A 227 -16.94 4.08 -12.48
N PHE A 228 -15.68 4.25 -12.89
CA PHE A 228 -14.57 3.43 -12.42
C PHE A 228 -14.39 3.56 -10.91
N GLY A 229 -14.43 4.79 -10.39
CA GLY A 229 -14.32 5.07 -8.96
C GLY A 229 -15.48 4.49 -8.15
N LEU A 230 -16.70 4.53 -8.68
CA LEU A 230 -17.86 3.91 -7.99
C LEU A 230 -17.67 2.40 -7.85
N ALA A 231 -17.32 1.71 -8.93
CA ALA A 231 -17.08 0.28 -8.90
C ALA A 231 -15.93 -0.09 -7.94
N SER A 232 -14.83 0.67 -8.00
CA SER A 232 -13.66 0.46 -7.13
C SER A 232 -13.99 0.72 -5.65
N THR A 233 -14.81 1.73 -5.35
CA THR A 233 -15.18 2.03 -3.95
C THR A 233 -16.10 0.95 -3.38
N ILE A 234 -17.02 0.41 -4.18
CA ILE A 234 -17.83 -0.74 -3.76
C ILE A 234 -16.93 -1.94 -3.49
N SER A 235 -15.96 -2.22 -4.37
CA SER A 235 -14.96 -3.27 -4.15
C SER A 235 -14.18 -3.07 -2.85
N VAL A 236 -13.68 -1.85 -2.59
CA VAL A 236 -12.96 -1.51 -1.34
C VAL A 236 -13.80 -1.80 -0.10
N ILE A 237 -15.09 -1.46 -0.11
CA ILE A 237 -15.97 -1.67 1.05
C ILE A 237 -16.18 -3.17 1.29
N ILE A 238 -16.50 -3.94 0.25
CA ILE A 238 -16.73 -5.39 0.36
C ILE A 238 -15.45 -6.09 0.85
N LEU A 239 -14.30 -5.75 0.29
CA LEU A 239 -13.03 -6.36 0.66
C LEU A 239 -12.48 -5.84 1.99
N GLY A 240 -12.89 -4.64 2.41
CA GLY A 240 -12.60 -4.12 3.74
C GLY A 240 -13.34 -4.89 4.83
N ASP A 241 -14.59 -5.26 4.57
CA ASP A 241 -15.38 -6.14 5.43
C ASP A 241 -14.76 -7.54 5.53
N GLU A 242 -14.35 -8.14 4.40
CA GLU A 242 -13.65 -9.42 4.36
C GLU A 242 -12.31 -9.35 5.13
N SER A 243 -11.56 -8.25 4.96
CA SER A 243 -10.32 -8.03 5.72
C SER A 243 -10.56 -7.93 7.22
N GLY A 244 -11.69 -7.37 7.65
CA GLY A 244 -12.11 -7.31 9.05
C GLY A 244 -12.39 -8.71 9.62
N TYR A 245 -13.04 -9.56 8.85
CA TYR A 245 -13.32 -10.95 9.21
C TYR A 245 -12.04 -11.77 9.37
N GLU A 246 -11.14 -11.75 8.37
CA GLU A 246 -9.85 -12.44 8.43
C GLU A 246 -8.97 -11.97 9.63
N ILE A 247 -8.99 -10.66 9.94
CA ILE A 247 -8.30 -10.13 11.12
C ILE A 247 -8.91 -10.65 12.41
N GLY A 248 -10.22 -10.80 12.48
CA GLY A 248 -10.94 -11.38 13.63
C GLY A 248 -10.45 -12.78 13.97
N ASP A 249 -10.10 -13.55 12.96
CA ASP A 249 -9.63 -14.92 13.10
C ASP A 249 -8.15 -15.00 13.53
N VAL A 250 -7.27 -14.27 12.81
CA VAL A 250 -5.81 -14.42 12.95
C VAL A 250 -5.15 -13.38 13.87
N GLN A 251 -5.78 -12.24 14.13
CA GLN A 251 -5.22 -11.16 14.96
C GLN A 251 -6.28 -10.55 15.89
N LYS A 252 -6.79 -11.34 16.80
CA LYS A 252 -7.90 -10.99 17.72
C LYS A 252 -7.63 -9.70 18.50
N VAL A 253 -6.39 -9.50 18.95
CA VAL A 253 -5.98 -8.27 19.66
C VAL A 253 -6.13 -7.02 18.80
N LYS A 254 -5.75 -7.11 17.52
CA LYS A 254 -5.91 -5.99 16.60
C LYS A 254 -7.38 -5.63 16.42
N LEU A 255 -8.25 -6.63 16.23
CA LEU A 255 -9.69 -6.40 16.13
C LEU A 255 -10.24 -5.76 17.40
N ALA A 256 -9.92 -6.32 18.57
CA ALA A 256 -10.37 -5.79 19.86
C ALA A 256 -9.87 -4.35 20.09
N ALA A 257 -8.63 -4.02 19.68
CA ALA A 257 -8.07 -2.66 19.78
C ALA A 257 -8.74 -1.67 18.82
N ILE A 258 -9.01 -2.06 17.56
CA ILE A 258 -9.73 -1.23 16.57
C ILE A 258 -11.13 -0.87 17.09
N GLU A 259 -11.78 -1.80 17.77
CA GLU A 259 -13.14 -1.63 18.28
C GLU A 259 -13.17 -1.09 19.72
N ALA A 260 -12.00 -0.99 20.38
CA ALA A 260 -11.86 -0.60 21.78
C ALA A 260 -12.74 -1.47 22.73
N GLU A 261 -12.77 -2.77 22.44
CA GLU A 261 -13.53 -3.76 23.23
C GLU A 261 -12.65 -4.28 24.36
N TRP A 262 -12.84 -3.71 25.56
CA TRP A 262 -12.09 -4.06 26.77
C TRP A 262 -12.55 -5.35 27.42
N GLU A 263 -13.87 -5.55 27.45
CA GLU A 263 -14.52 -6.75 28.00
C GLU A 263 -15.02 -7.64 26.86
N THR A 264 -15.05 -8.94 27.07
CA THR A 264 -15.72 -9.85 26.13
C THR A 264 -17.23 -9.60 26.14
N HIS A 265 -17.76 -9.26 24.96
CA HIS A 265 -19.18 -9.03 24.79
C HIS A 265 -19.89 -10.31 24.37
N PRO A 266 -20.90 -10.74 25.15
CA PRO A 266 -21.78 -11.81 24.71
C PRO A 266 -22.54 -11.37 23.44
N ALA A 267 -22.93 -12.34 22.65
CA ALA A 267 -23.77 -12.10 21.48
C ALA A 267 -25.13 -11.46 21.87
N PRO A 268 -25.65 -10.51 21.06
CA PRO A 268 -25.07 -9.94 19.85
C PRO A 268 -24.15 -8.74 20.13
N ALA A 269 -22.92 -8.79 19.57
CA ALA A 269 -21.95 -7.72 19.78
C ALA A 269 -22.29 -6.44 18.98
N GLY A 270 -22.24 -5.29 19.66
CA GLY A 270 -22.54 -3.97 19.09
C GLY A 270 -21.28 -3.25 18.63
N PHE A 271 -21.32 -2.65 17.43
CA PHE A 271 -20.25 -1.83 16.88
C PHE A 271 -20.17 -0.47 17.57
N THR A 272 -19.03 -0.10 18.11
CA THR A 272 -18.80 1.21 18.73
C THR A 272 -18.53 2.27 17.66
N LEU A 273 -19.55 3.07 17.32
CA LEU A 273 -19.41 4.14 16.31
C LEU A 273 -18.55 5.30 16.81
N PHE A 274 -18.76 5.69 18.07
CA PHE A 274 -18.03 6.78 18.73
C PHE A 274 -17.69 6.36 20.17
N GLY A 275 -16.53 6.77 20.66
CA GLY A 275 -16.06 6.55 22.01
C GLY A 275 -14.72 7.19 22.25
N LEU A 276 -14.32 7.36 23.49
CA LEU A 276 -13.01 7.84 23.90
C LEU A 276 -12.31 6.72 24.68
N PRO A 277 -11.51 5.88 23.99
CA PRO A 277 -10.77 4.81 24.66
C PRO A 277 -9.75 5.36 25.65
N ASN A 278 -9.72 4.81 26.85
CA ASN A 278 -8.74 5.11 27.90
C ASN A 278 -7.97 3.83 28.22
N GLN A 279 -6.74 3.73 27.71
CA GLN A 279 -5.91 2.53 27.86
C GLN A 279 -5.44 2.31 29.31
N ALA A 280 -5.19 3.39 30.08
CA ALA A 280 -4.76 3.27 31.47
C ALA A 280 -5.86 2.70 32.37
N GLU A 281 -7.12 3.05 32.12
CA GLU A 281 -8.28 2.57 32.87
C GLU A 281 -8.95 1.35 32.21
N GLN A 282 -8.46 0.93 31.04
CA GLN A 282 -8.99 -0.19 30.26
C GLN A 282 -10.52 -0.08 30.07
N ARG A 283 -10.98 1.07 29.65
CA ARG A 283 -12.40 1.36 29.35
C ARG A 283 -12.54 2.36 28.21
N THR A 284 -13.76 2.46 27.67
CA THR A 284 -14.12 3.47 26.67
C THR A 284 -15.21 4.36 27.22
N ASP A 285 -14.96 5.67 27.27
CA ASP A 285 -15.92 6.67 27.73
C ASP A 285 -16.80 7.19 26.57
N TYR A 286 -17.99 7.71 26.91
CA TYR A 286 -18.94 8.34 25.95
C TYR A 286 -19.31 7.46 24.75
N VAL A 287 -19.58 6.20 25.00
CA VAL A 287 -19.81 5.18 23.96
C VAL A 287 -21.16 5.36 23.26
N VAL A 288 -21.15 5.38 21.93
CA VAL A 288 -22.32 5.25 21.06
C VAL A 288 -22.19 3.97 20.26
N LYS A 289 -23.05 2.98 20.53
CA LYS A 289 -23.02 1.66 19.85
C LYS A 289 -24.18 1.47 18.88
N ILE A 290 -23.89 0.80 17.76
CA ILE A 290 -24.90 0.28 16.84
C ILE A 290 -25.02 -1.23 17.14
N PRO A 291 -26.18 -1.71 17.61
CA PRO A 291 -26.35 -3.11 17.97
C PRO A 291 -26.18 -4.05 16.76
N TYR A 292 -25.76 -5.29 16.99
CA TYR A 292 -25.58 -6.39 16.03
C TYR A 292 -24.44 -6.24 15.01
N VAL A 293 -23.97 -5.05 14.72
CA VAL A 293 -23.09 -4.77 13.59
C VAL A 293 -21.69 -5.36 13.79
N LEU A 294 -21.14 -5.33 15.00
CA LEU A 294 -19.81 -5.88 15.27
C LEU A 294 -19.77 -7.41 15.09
N GLY A 295 -20.76 -8.13 15.59
CA GLY A 295 -20.85 -9.57 15.38
C GLY A 295 -20.92 -9.94 13.89
N LEU A 296 -21.72 -9.21 13.12
CA LEU A 296 -21.83 -9.44 11.67
C LEU A 296 -20.52 -9.20 10.93
N ILE A 297 -19.73 -8.19 11.31
CA ILE A 297 -18.44 -7.87 10.68
C ILE A 297 -17.33 -8.85 11.14
N ALA A 298 -17.25 -9.08 12.47
CA ALA A 298 -16.13 -9.82 13.05
C ALA A 298 -16.27 -11.34 12.96
N THR A 299 -17.51 -11.88 13.10
CA THR A 299 -17.73 -13.33 13.20
C THR A 299 -18.71 -13.87 12.16
N ARG A 300 -19.25 -13.02 11.29
CA ARG A 300 -20.36 -13.38 10.36
C ARG A 300 -21.59 -13.96 11.07
N SER A 301 -21.69 -13.77 12.38
CA SER A 301 -22.72 -14.33 13.26
C SER A 301 -23.31 -13.25 14.17
N VAL A 302 -24.54 -13.43 14.60
CA VAL A 302 -25.17 -12.64 15.67
C VAL A 302 -25.18 -13.40 17.00
N ASP A 303 -24.73 -14.65 16.99
CA ASP A 303 -24.78 -15.58 18.13
C ASP A 303 -23.39 -15.89 18.72
N GLU A 304 -22.32 -15.35 18.12
CA GLU A 304 -20.96 -15.51 18.61
C GLU A 304 -20.50 -14.31 19.43
N GLU A 305 -19.70 -14.57 20.45
CA GLU A 305 -19.07 -13.52 21.27
C GLU A 305 -17.88 -12.89 20.57
N VAL A 306 -17.62 -11.62 20.87
CA VAL A 306 -16.38 -10.94 20.46
C VAL A 306 -15.50 -10.76 21.69
N ARG A 307 -14.29 -11.32 21.64
CA ARG A 307 -13.36 -11.35 22.78
C ARG A 307 -12.80 -9.97 23.07
N GLY A 308 -12.78 -9.62 24.36
CA GLY A 308 -12.24 -8.37 24.86
C GLY A 308 -10.75 -8.42 25.18
N ILE A 309 -10.14 -7.22 25.24
CA ILE A 309 -8.70 -7.04 25.48
C ILE A 309 -8.26 -7.69 26.80
N LYS A 310 -9.05 -7.60 27.87
CA LYS A 310 -8.71 -8.16 29.20
C LYS A 310 -8.53 -9.67 29.17
N ASP A 311 -9.43 -10.38 28.48
CA ASP A 311 -9.34 -11.84 28.35
C ASP A 311 -8.17 -12.25 27.45
N LEU A 312 -7.86 -11.43 26.43
CA LEU A 312 -6.70 -11.64 25.56
C LEU A 312 -5.38 -11.42 26.30
N ILE A 313 -5.30 -10.44 27.23
CA ILE A 313 -4.12 -10.26 28.10
C ILE A 313 -3.89 -11.51 28.95
N ALA A 314 -4.95 -12.04 29.58
CA ALA A 314 -4.84 -13.26 30.40
C ALA A 314 -4.39 -14.48 29.57
N GLU A 315 -4.90 -14.63 28.34
CA GLU A 315 -4.44 -15.67 27.42
C GLU A 315 -2.96 -15.48 27.06
N HIS A 316 -2.52 -14.24 26.79
CA HIS A 316 -1.14 -13.96 26.44
C HIS A 316 -0.18 -14.22 27.60
N GLU A 317 -0.56 -14.02 28.86
CA GLU A 317 0.25 -14.44 30.00
C GLU A 317 0.48 -15.96 30.00
N LEU A 318 -0.53 -16.75 29.69
CA LEU A 318 -0.37 -18.21 29.56
C LEU A 318 0.54 -18.58 28.39
N ARG A 319 0.36 -17.94 27.24
CA ARG A 319 1.22 -18.16 26.06
C ARG A 319 2.67 -17.71 26.31
N ILE A 320 2.90 -16.65 27.08
CA ILE A 320 4.25 -16.24 27.48
C ILE A 320 4.89 -17.32 28.37
N ARG A 321 4.16 -17.92 29.32
CA ARG A 321 4.66 -19.03 30.15
C ARG A 321 5.00 -20.26 29.30
N ASN A 322 4.16 -20.61 28.35
CA ASN A 322 4.47 -21.68 27.39
C ASN A 322 5.71 -21.32 26.54
N GLY A 323 5.85 -20.05 26.16
CA GLY A 323 7.01 -19.54 25.45
C GLY A 323 8.32 -19.59 26.26
N MET A 324 8.26 -19.40 27.58
CA MET A 324 9.40 -19.63 28.48
C MET A 324 9.82 -21.10 28.43
N LEU A 325 8.88 -22.02 28.50
CA LEU A 325 9.15 -23.46 28.38
C LEU A 325 9.72 -23.80 26.98
N ALA A 326 9.16 -23.21 25.91
CA ALA A 326 9.69 -23.38 24.56
C ALA A 326 11.14 -22.91 24.45
N TYR A 327 11.47 -21.78 25.08
CA TYR A 327 12.83 -21.23 25.11
C TYR A 327 13.79 -22.15 25.90
N GLU A 328 13.37 -22.69 27.04
CA GLU A 328 14.13 -23.69 27.82
C GLU A 328 14.44 -24.94 26.98
N ARG A 329 13.40 -25.51 26.32
CA ARG A 329 13.58 -26.67 25.43
C ARG A 329 14.49 -26.39 24.25
N LEU A 330 14.41 -25.19 23.67
CA LEU A 330 15.33 -24.74 22.64
C LEU A 330 16.78 -24.69 23.15
N GLN A 331 17.02 -24.24 24.37
CA GLN A 331 18.37 -24.23 24.97
C GLN A 331 18.91 -25.67 25.13
N VAL A 332 18.08 -26.64 25.49
CA VAL A 332 18.47 -28.06 25.55
C VAL A 332 18.93 -28.58 24.20
N LEU A 333 18.16 -28.29 23.13
CA LEU A 333 18.55 -28.66 21.75
C LEU A 333 19.87 -28.00 21.32
N ARG A 334 20.08 -26.74 21.70
CA ARG A 334 21.32 -25.98 21.42
C ARG A 334 22.52 -26.48 22.22
N SER A 335 22.32 -27.02 23.40
CA SER A 335 23.41 -27.60 24.20
C SER A 335 23.92 -28.94 23.66
N GLY A 336 23.24 -29.51 22.64
CA GLY A 336 23.67 -30.71 21.92
C GLY A 336 22.78 -31.93 22.13
N ASP A 337 21.77 -31.86 23.01
CA ASP A 337 20.80 -32.96 23.13
C ASP A 337 19.75 -32.89 22.02
N LYS A 338 20.01 -33.61 20.93
CA LYS A 338 19.12 -33.74 19.77
C LYS A 338 18.37 -35.10 19.78
N SER A 339 18.10 -35.63 20.94
CA SER A 339 17.31 -36.87 21.06
C SER A 339 15.89 -36.66 20.52
N ALA A 340 15.27 -37.72 20.03
CA ALA A 340 13.88 -37.66 19.55
C ALA A 340 12.91 -37.15 20.64
N ALA A 341 13.19 -37.45 21.92
CA ALA A 341 12.42 -36.96 23.04
C ALA A 341 12.57 -35.45 23.25
N ALA A 342 13.80 -34.88 23.14
CA ALA A 342 14.04 -33.44 23.26
C ALA A 342 13.40 -32.66 22.10
N ILE A 343 13.49 -33.20 20.88
CA ILE A 343 12.83 -32.59 19.69
C ILE A 343 11.31 -32.62 19.84
N ALA A 344 10.72 -33.75 20.28
CA ALA A 344 9.28 -33.85 20.50
C ALA A 344 8.82 -32.84 21.57
N ALA A 345 9.53 -32.77 22.71
CA ALA A 345 9.21 -31.83 23.78
C ALA A 345 9.26 -30.36 23.32
N PHE A 346 10.20 -29.98 22.46
CA PHE A 346 10.24 -28.64 21.86
C PHE A 346 9.04 -28.42 20.93
N ASN A 347 8.73 -29.40 20.07
CA ASN A 347 7.65 -29.28 19.07
C ASN A 347 6.26 -29.09 19.70
N GLU A 348 6.04 -29.60 20.94
CA GLU A 348 4.77 -29.40 21.67
C GLU A 348 4.51 -27.92 22.01
N VAL A 349 5.55 -27.12 22.22
CA VAL A 349 5.45 -25.74 22.73
C VAL A 349 6.05 -24.69 21.77
N LYS A 350 6.67 -25.10 20.66
CA LYS A 350 7.39 -24.20 19.73
C LYS A 350 6.53 -23.06 19.20
N GLN A 351 5.22 -23.26 19.09
CA GLN A 351 4.28 -22.24 18.59
C GLN A 351 4.24 -20.98 19.46
N ASP A 352 4.54 -21.11 20.76
CA ASP A 352 4.55 -19.98 21.70
C ASP A 352 5.96 -19.40 21.94
N LEU A 353 6.98 -19.87 21.20
CA LEU A 353 8.35 -19.38 21.34
C LEU A 353 8.43 -17.85 21.18
N GLY A 354 7.71 -17.27 20.19
CA GLY A 354 7.65 -15.83 19.98
C GLY A 354 7.17 -15.07 21.22
N TYR A 355 6.17 -15.59 21.91
CA TYR A 355 5.67 -15.01 23.18
C TYR A 355 6.73 -15.05 24.28
N GLY A 356 7.51 -16.12 24.39
CA GLY A 356 8.67 -16.16 25.30
C GLY A 356 9.73 -15.11 24.94
N LEU A 357 9.94 -14.82 23.65
CA LEU A 357 10.90 -13.81 23.19
C LEU A 357 10.51 -12.37 23.56
N LEU A 358 9.24 -12.07 23.87
CA LEU A 358 8.81 -10.78 24.38
C LEU A 358 9.53 -10.42 25.68
N LEU A 359 9.82 -11.41 26.52
CA LEU A 359 10.52 -11.22 27.79
C LEU A 359 11.95 -10.71 27.64
N LYS A 360 12.58 -10.87 26.46
CA LYS A 360 13.91 -10.31 26.18
C LYS A 360 13.98 -8.77 26.31
N LYS A 361 12.86 -8.10 26.31
CA LYS A 361 12.77 -6.66 26.61
C LYS A 361 13.05 -6.38 28.09
N TYR A 362 12.70 -7.30 29.00
CA TYR A 362 12.71 -7.12 30.45
C TYR A 362 13.80 -7.87 31.16
N THR A 363 14.23 -9.02 30.63
CA THR A 363 15.24 -9.88 31.23
C THR A 363 16.16 -10.50 30.19
N ALA A 364 17.41 -10.72 30.58
CA ALA A 364 18.36 -11.50 29.78
C ALA A 364 18.03 -13.00 29.83
N ASP A 365 17.60 -13.47 31.01
CA ASP A 365 17.16 -14.85 31.22
C ASP A 365 15.63 -14.94 31.13
N VAL A 366 15.17 -15.54 30.03
CA VAL A 366 13.75 -15.71 29.76
C VAL A 366 13.11 -16.75 30.68
N VAL A 367 13.87 -17.78 31.09
CA VAL A 367 13.34 -18.90 31.86
C VAL A 367 12.99 -18.48 33.29
N ASP A 368 13.77 -17.54 33.86
CA ASP A 368 13.61 -17.04 35.23
C ASP A 368 12.81 -15.73 35.33
N ALA A 369 11.98 -15.42 34.32
CA ALA A 369 11.18 -14.20 34.35
C ALA A 369 10.15 -14.20 35.47
N SER A 370 10.02 -13.06 36.17
CA SER A 370 9.05 -12.89 37.23
C SER A 370 7.61 -12.72 36.68
N ASP A 371 6.60 -12.97 37.54
CA ASP A 371 5.19 -12.76 37.19
C ASP A 371 4.92 -11.31 36.77
N GLU A 372 5.60 -10.32 37.39
CA GLU A 372 5.49 -8.92 36.99
C GLU A 372 6.02 -8.68 35.58
N GLN A 373 7.14 -9.30 35.19
CA GLN A 373 7.71 -9.21 33.84
C GLN A 373 6.81 -9.89 32.81
N ILE A 374 6.22 -11.03 33.16
CA ILE A 374 5.25 -11.73 32.32
C ILE A 374 4.02 -10.85 32.08
N HIS A 375 3.46 -10.28 33.14
CA HIS A 375 2.31 -9.38 33.03
C HIS A 375 2.60 -8.13 32.18
N ARG A 376 3.77 -7.49 32.37
CA ARG A 376 4.19 -6.37 31.51
C ARG A 376 4.36 -6.76 30.05
N ALA A 377 4.96 -7.92 29.79
CA ALA A 377 5.10 -8.41 28.42
C ALA A 377 3.74 -8.73 27.77
N ALA A 378 2.78 -9.21 28.54
CA ALA A 378 1.40 -9.40 28.05
C ALA A 378 0.69 -8.07 27.75
N LEU A 379 0.86 -7.05 28.58
CA LEU A 379 0.33 -5.72 28.31
C LEU A 379 0.97 -5.08 27.06
N ASP A 380 2.26 -5.30 26.80
CA ASP A 380 2.93 -4.82 25.59
C ASP A 380 2.35 -5.38 24.30
N THR A 381 1.64 -6.52 24.35
CA THR A 381 0.97 -7.09 23.16
C THR A 381 -0.25 -6.30 22.72
N ILE A 382 -0.71 -5.35 23.52
CA ILE A 382 -1.86 -4.52 23.21
C ILE A 382 -1.36 -3.22 22.57
N PRO A 383 -1.63 -2.98 21.29
CA PRO A 383 -1.26 -1.73 20.62
C PRO A 383 -2.05 -0.54 21.18
N ASP A 384 -1.66 0.69 20.81
CA ASP A 384 -2.38 1.89 21.24
C ASP A 384 -3.83 1.90 20.71
N VAL A 385 -4.76 1.64 21.63
CA VAL A 385 -6.18 1.48 21.33
C VAL A 385 -6.80 2.78 20.84
N PHE A 386 -6.43 3.94 21.44
CA PHE A 386 -7.01 5.22 21.06
C PHE A 386 -6.72 5.58 19.60
N SER A 387 -5.46 5.48 19.20
CA SER A 387 -5.07 5.83 17.83
C SER A 387 -5.63 4.84 16.79
N LEU A 388 -5.68 3.53 17.10
CA LEU A 388 -6.27 2.52 16.21
C LEU A 388 -7.77 2.72 16.04
N PHE A 389 -8.48 2.96 17.12
CA PHE A 389 -9.91 3.22 17.10
C PHE A 389 -10.26 4.39 16.19
N TRP A 390 -9.57 5.52 16.33
CA TRP A 390 -9.88 6.72 15.55
C TRP A 390 -9.38 6.67 14.11
N THR A 391 -8.18 6.12 13.87
CA THR A 391 -7.67 6.01 12.50
C THR A 391 -8.53 5.08 11.64
N PHE A 392 -9.03 3.98 12.21
CA PHE A 392 -9.97 3.11 11.53
C PHE A 392 -11.27 3.85 11.14
N ARG A 393 -11.84 4.61 12.07
CA ARG A 393 -13.07 5.38 11.82
C ARG A 393 -12.87 6.48 10.78
N VAL A 394 -11.73 7.15 10.78
CA VAL A 394 -11.38 8.15 9.76
C VAL A 394 -11.26 7.49 8.37
N MET A 395 -10.61 6.32 8.29
CA MET A 395 -10.51 5.54 7.04
C MET A 395 -11.89 5.19 6.49
N VAL A 396 -12.75 4.62 7.32
CA VAL A 396 -14.11 4.19 6.94
C VAL A 396 -14.98 5.39 6.54
N ALA A 397 -14.95 6.48 7.31
CA ALA A 397 -15.69 7.70 7.01
C ALA A 397 -15.26 8.32 5.68
N ALA A 398 -13.96 8.38 5.38
CA ALA A 398 -13.45 8.84 4.11
C ALA A 398 -13.92 7.93 2.95
N GLY A 399 -13.95 6.62 3.15
CA GLY A 399 -14.45 5.64 2.18
C GLY A 399 -15.93 5.87 1.84
N PHE A 400 -16.80 6.01 2.84
CA PHE A 400 -18.21 6.30 2.62
C PHE A 400 -18.45 7.67 1.97
N LEU A 401 -17.66 8.68 2.34
CA LEU A 401 -17.77 9.99 1.71
C LEU A 401 -17.41 9.93 0.20
N MET A 402 -16.39 9.15 -0.16
CA MET A 402 -16.02 8.91 -1.55
C MET A 402 -17.08 8.09 -2.29
N LEU A 403 -17.73 7.11 -1.65
CA LEU A 403 -18.86 6.37 -2.22
C LEU A 403 -20.01 7.30 -2.60
N VAL A 404 -20.40 8.19 -1.70
CA VAL A 404 -21.46 9.19 -1.96
C VAL A 404 -21.06 10.09 -3.13
N LEU A 405 -19.81 10.58 -3.15
CA LEU A 405 -19.31 11.41 -4.24
C LEU A 405 -19.40 10.70 -5.58
N PHE A 406 -18.89 9.46 -5.68
CA PHE A 406 -18.89 8.72 -6.93
C PHE A 406 -20.30 8.33 -7.39
N ALA A 407 -21.19 8.00 -6.49
CA ALA A 407 -22.60 7.76 -6.80
C ALA A 407 -23.26 9.00 -7.42
N LEU A 408 -23.06 10.18 -6.80
CA LEU A 408 -23.58 11.45 -7.31
C LEU A 408 -22.92 11.87 -8.63
N ALA A 409 -21.59 11.67 -8.79
CA ALA A 409 -20.86 11.96 -10.00
C ALA A 409 -21.27 11.04 -11.16
N SER A 410 -21.43 9.75 -10.90
CA SER A 410 -21.93 8.78 -11.88
C SER A 410 -23.36 9.12 -12.34
N TRP A 411 -24.25 9.41 -11.40
CA TRP A 411 -25.61 9.85 -11.72
C TRP A 411 -25.62 11.12 -12.57
N ALA A 412 -24.81 12.12 -12.22
CA ALA A 412 -24.70 13.36 -12.98
C ALA A 412 -24.11 13.13 -14.39
N SER A 413 -23.19 12.17 -14.55
CA SER A 413 -22.63 11.77 -15.82
C SER A 413 -23.66 11.09 -16.73
N ILE A 414 -24.45 10.14 -16.20
CA ILE A 414 -25.55 9.48 -16.90
C ILE A 414 -26.59 10.51 -17.39
N LYS A 415 -26.95 11.46 -16.53
CA LYS A 415 -27.89 12.53 -16.87
C LYS A 415 -27.26 13.66 -17.73
N ARG A 416 -25.96 13.59 -18.03
CA ARG A 416 -25.21 14.61 -18.79
C ARG A 416 -25.38 16.04 -18.26
N ASN A 417 -25.50 16.19 -16.94
CA ASN A 417 -25.77 17.46 -16.28
C ASN A 417 -24.74 17.86 -15.20
N ALA A 418 -23.59 17.19 -15.13
CA ALA A 418 -22.55 17.47 -14.15
C ALA A 418 -22.13 18.95 -14.12
N GLU A 419 -22.01 19.59 -15.29
CA GLU A 419 -21.65 21.02 -15.41
C GLU A 419 -22.67 21.98 -14.79
N ARG A 420 -23.91 21.56 -14.71
CA ARG A 420 -24.99 22.33 -14.08
C ARG A 420 -25.03 22.23 -12.55
N LYS A 421 -24.11 21.43 -11.97
CA LYS A 421 -24.02 21.18 -10.54
C LYS A 421 -22.68 21.66 -9.95
N PRO A 422 -22.43 22.96 -9.85
CA PRO A 422 -21.13 23.48 -9.41
C PRO A 422 -20.78 23.03 -7.98
N TRP A 423 -21.76 22.75 -7.12
CA TRP A 423 -21.53 22.21 -5.80
C TRP A 423 -20.89 20.82 -5.85
N LEU A 424 -21.35 19.93 -6.76
CA LEU A 424 -20.79 18.60 -6.94
C LEU A 424 -19.36 18.65 -7.48
N LEU A 425 -19.10 19.55 -8.43
CA LEU A 425 -17.76 19.77 -8.96
C LEU A 425 -16.79 20.32 -7.90
N ARG A 426 -17.27 21.20 -7.00
CA ARG A 426 -16.46 21.65 -5.86
C ARG A 426 -16.24 20.53 -4.86
N PHE A 427 -17.27 19.76 -4.56
CA PHE A 427 -17.15 18.58 -3.68
C PHE A 427 -16.09 17.62 -4.24
N ALA A 428 -16.14 17.27 -5.53
CA ALA A 428 -15.12 16.44 -6.18
C ALA A 428 -13.71 17.05 -6.09
N LEU A 429 -13.57 18.36 -6.30
CA LEU A 429 -12.29 19.05 -6.23
C LEU A 429 -11.68 19.01 -4.82
N PHE A 430 -12.49 19.30 -3.80
CA PHE A 430 -12.03 19.30 -2.40
C PHE A 430 -11.88 17.90 -1.80
N SER A 431 -12.44 16.87 -2.43
CA SER A 431 -12.26 15.48 -2.05
C SER A 431 -10.90 14.90 -2.49
N LEU A 432 -10.07 15.67 -3.21
CA LEU A 432 -8.76 15.22 -3.69
C LEU A 432 -7.89 14.56 -2.60
N PRO A 433 -7.77 15.05 -1.36
CA PRO A 433 -6.93 14.43 -0.33
C PRO A 433 -7.55 13.18 0.33
N LEU A 434 -8.86 12.93 0.19
CA LEU A 434 -9.57 11.87 0.91
C LEU A 434 -8.99 10.45 0.71
N PRO A 435 -8.65 10.01 -0.52
CA PRO A 435 -8.12 8.67 -0.70
C PRO A 435 -6.75 8.48 -0.04
N TRP A 436 -5.90 9.52 -0.01
CA TRP A 436 -4.63 9.47 0.72
C TRP A 436 -4.83 9.42 2.23
N ILE A 437 -5.78 10.20 2.77
CA ILE A 437 -6.15 10.13 4.20
C ILE A 437 -6.61 8.71 4.52
N ALA A 438 -7.50 8.12 3.72
CA ALA A 438 -7.98 6.76 3.93
C ALA A 438 -6.85 5.72 3.83
N ALA A 439 -5.96 5.83 2.82
CA ALA A 439 -4.86 4.92 2.64
C ALA A 439 -3.83 4.99 3.78
N GLN A 440 -3.45 6.19 4.21
CA GLN A 440 -2.48 6.38 5.30
C GLN A 440 -3.03 5.88 6.65
N THR A 441 -4.29 6.21 6.95
CA THR A 441 -4.93 5.71 8.18
C THR A 441 -5.15 4.20 8.13
N GLY A 442 -5.44 3.62 6.96
CA GLY A 442 -5.55 2.18 6.76
C GLY A 442 -4.22 1.45 6.97
N TRP A 443 -3.11 1.98 6.46
CA TRP A 443 -1.77 1.44 6.73
C TRP A 443 -1.38 1.56 8.20
N TYR A 444 -1.73 2.67 8.86
CA TYR A 444 -1.52 2.82 10.29
C TYR A 444 -2.25 1.70 11.07
N VAL A 445 -3.52 1.46 10.77
CA VAL A 445 -4.30 0.36 11.37
C VAL A 445 -3.63 -1.00 11.12
N ALA A 446 -3.20 -1.27 9.90
CA ALA A 446 -2.61 -2.55 9.52
C ALA A 446 -1.29 -2.82 10.26
N GLU A 447 -0.37 -1.84 10.29
CA GLU A 447 1.00 -2.04 10.75
C GLU A 447 1.21 -1.65 12.22
N HIS A 448 0.57 -0.59 12.70
CA HIS A 448 0.60 -0.25 14.13
C HIS A 448 -0.24 -1.23 14.95
N GLY A 449 -1.36 -1.69 14.41
CA GLY A 449 -2.18 -2.73 15.04
C GLY A 449 -1.52 -4.10 15.13
N ARG A 450 -0.40 -4.35 14.42
CA ARG A 450 0.40 -5.56 14.55
C ARG A 450 1.45 -5.46 15.66
N GLN A 451 1.76 -4.27 16.17
CA GLN A 451 2.77 -4.13 17.21
C GLN A 451 2.35 -4.88 18.51
N PRO A 452 3.33 -5.47 19.25
CA PRO A 452 4.78 -5.27 19.17
C PRO A 452 5.52 -6.22 18.20
N TRP A 453 4.85 -6.76 17.22
CA TRP A 453 5.40 -7.80 16.35
C TRP A 453 5.91 -7.24 15.02
N SER A 454 7.10 -7.67 14.57
CA SER A 454 7.51 -7.59 13.18
C SER A 454 6.87 -8.69 12.35
N ILE A 455 6.76 -9.90 12.92
CA ILE A 455 5.99 -11.02 12.36
C ILE A 455 5.04 -11.47 13.46
N ALA A 456 3.77 -11.45 13.18
CA ALA A 456 2.73 -11.73 14.16
C ALA A 456 3.01 -13.00 14.96
N GLU A 457 3.07 -12.89 16.27
CA GLU A 457 3.29 -13.97 17.25
C GLU A 457 4.63 -14.75 17.14
N VAL A 458 5.48 -14.40 16.16
CA VAL A 458 6.75 -15.09 15.88
C VAL A 458 7.96 -14.26 16.26
N LEU A 459 8.03 -12.99 15.80
CA LEU A 459 9.21 -12.16 16.01
C LEU A 459 8.84 -10.77 16.56
N PRO A 460 9.22 -10.49 17.83
CA PRO A 460 9.06 -9.17 18.40
C PRO A 460 9.90 -8.10 17.67
N THR A 461 9.35 -6.88 17.55
CA THR A 461 9.99 -5.77 16.83
C THR A 461 11.32 -5.36 17.46
N HIS A 462 11.43 -5.41 18.79
CA HIS A 462 12.68 -5.06 19.48
C HIS A 462 13.84 -6.05 19.24
N LEU A 463 13.57 -7.23 18.69
CA LEU A 463 14.56 -8.22 18.28
C LEU A 463 14.85 -8.21 16.77
N SER A 464 14.21 -7.34 16.02
CA SER A 464 14.26 -7.31 14.55
C SER A 464 15.28 -6.31 14.00
N THR A 465 15.69 -5.33 14.81
CA THR A 465 16.54 -4.21 14.39
C THR A 465 18.02 -4.57 14.33
N SER A 466 18.76 -3.85 13.49
CA SER A 466 20.23 -3.92 13.42
C SER A 466 20.89 -3.31 14.66
N THR A 467 22.15 -3.67 14.91
CA THR A 467 23.00 -3.07 15.95
C THR A 467 23.63 -1.77 15.43
N LEU A 468 22.82 -0.72 15.31
CA LEU A 468 23.27 0.61 14.91
C LEU A 468 23.38 1.54 16.12
N ALA A 469 24.19 2.59 16.01
CA ALA A 469 24.15 3.67 16.99
C ALA A 469 22.95 4.60 16.71
N ALA A 470 22.32 5.13 17.76
CA ALA A 470 21.20 6.07 17.60
C ALA A 470 21.57 7.31 16.77
N GLY A 471 22.85 7.76 16.85
CA GLY A 471 23.36 8.87 16.04
C GLY A 471 23.36 8.59 14.53
N ASP A 472 23.67 7.35 14.14
CA ASP A 472 23.67 6.95 12.73
C ASP A 472 22.24 6.97 12.15
N ILE A 473 21.26 6.49 12.93
CA ILE A 473 19.86 6.49 12.53
C ILE A 473 19.32 7.93 12.45
N TRP A 474 19.68 8.81 13.39
CA TRP A 474 19.33 10.23 13.31
C TRP A 474 19.91 10.90 12.07
N GLY A 475 21.18 10.65 11.76
CA GLY A 475 21.80 11.17 10.54
C GLY A 475 21.10 10.70 9.28
N ALA A 476 20.79 9.40 9.19
CA ALA A 476 20.03 8.82 8.07
C ALA A 476 18.61 9.39 7.97
N LEU A 477 17.90 9.55 9.10
CA LEU A 477 16.54 10.09 9.15
C LEU A 477 16.50 11.55 8.67
N ILE A 478 17.43 12.40 9.14
CA ILE A 478 17.53 13.80 8.71
C ILE A 478 17.80 13.88 7.20
N ALA A 479 18.73 13.08 6.68
CA ALA A 479 19.03 13.02 5.25
C ALA A 479 17.82 12.57 4.44
N LEU A 480 17.10 11.54 4.88
CA LEU A 480 15.88 11.04 4.27
C LEU A 480 14.78 12.10 4.22
N VAL A 481 14.51 12.78 5.35
CA VAL A 481 13.49 13.84 5.42
C VAL A 481 13.84 14.99 4.49
N ALA A 482 15.10 15.42 4.46
CA ALA A 482 15.55 16.50 3.59
C ALA A 482 15.38 16.11 2.10
N PHE A 483 15.83 14.92 1.73
CA PHE A 483 15.74 14.41 0.36
C PHE A 483 14.27 14.23 -0.09
N TYR A 484 13.45 13.60 0.73
CA TYR A 484 12.04 13.38 0.43
C TYR A 484 11.24 14.68 0.37
N SER A 485 11.54 15.66 1.22
CA SER A 485 10.92 16.98 1.15
C SER A 485 11.26 17.69 -0.17
N LEU A 486 12.52 17.58 -0.62
CA LEU A 486 12.93 18.12 -1.93
C LEU A 486 12.16 17.44 -3.07
N LEU A 487 12.09 16.11 -3.06
CA LEU A 487 11.36 15.34 -4.08
C LEU A 487 9.87 15.73 -4.11
N LEU A 488 9.23 15.84 -2.93
CA LEU A 488 7.82 16.26 -2.83
C LEU A 488 7.58 17.65 -3.41
N VAL A 489 8.47 18.61 -3.12
CA VAL A 489 8.36 19.98 -3.67
C VAL A 489 8.47 19.95 -5.20
N VAL A 490 9.42 19.19 -5.75
CA VAL A 490 9.60 19.06 -7.21
C VAL A 490 8.36 18.41 -7.84
N GLU A 491 7.87 17.32 -7.25
CA GLU A 491 6.68 16.65 -7.76
C GLU A 491 5.44 17.54 -7.73
N MET A 492 5.15 18.14 -6.58
CA MET A 492 3.99 19.02 -6.44
C MET A 492 4.06 20.20 -7.41
N PHE A 493 5.25 20.77 -7.61
CA PHE A 493 5.44 21.80 -8.62
C PHE A 493 5.11 21.30 -10.03
N LEU A 494 5.62 20.12 -10.43
CA LEU A 494 5.38 19.53 -11.74
C LEU A 494 3.90 19.14 -11.92
N MET A 495 3.31 18.45 -10.93
CA MET A 495 1.92 18.04 -10.97
C MET A 495 0.97 19.24 -11.11
N ILE A 496 1.13 20.25 -10.27
CA ILE A 496 0.31 21.47 -10.32
C ILE A 496 0.54 22.22 -11.65
N ARG A 497 1.78 22.33 -12.10
CA ARG A 497 2.11 23.00 -13.37
C ARG A 497 1.41 22.33 -14.54
N PHE A 498 1.57 21.00 -14.70
CA PHE A 498 1.00 20.28 -15.84
C PHE A 498 -0.53 20.15 -15.73
N ALA A 499 -1.07 19.97 -14.53
CA ALA A 499 -2.53 20.02 -14.33
C ALA A 499 -3.11 21.41 -14.69
N ARG A 500 -2.42 22.51 -14.38
CA ARG A 500 -2.86 23.86 -14.76
C ARG A 500 -2.70 24.16 -16.25
N LEU A 501 -1.65 23.66 -16.90
CA LEU A 501 -1.49 23.77 -18.36
C LEU A 501 -2.65 23.10 -19.07
N GLY A 502 -3.04 21.91 -18.63
CA GLY A 502 -4.19 21.17 -19.11
C GLY A 502 -4.01 20.60 -20.53
N PRO A 503 -5.00 19.84 -21.03
CA PRO A 503 -4.95 19.18 -22.33
C PRO A 503 -4.88 20.15 -23.53
N SER A 504 -5.31 21.39 -23.40
CA SER A 504 -5.18 22.42 -24.44
C SER A 504 -3.73 22.77 -24.73
N SER A 505 -2.78 22.37 -23.89
CA SER A 505 -1.34 22.55 -24.14
C SER A 505 -0.69 21.36 -24.87
N LEU A 506 -1.41 20.27 -25.12
CA LEU A 506 -0.94 19.18 -25.98
C LEU A 506 -0.68 19.70 -27.40
N HIS A 507 0.32 19.14 -28.05
CA HIS A 507 0.77 19.52 -29.40
C HIS A 507 1.38 20.93 -29.51
N THR A 508 1.74 21.55 -28.38
CA THR A 508 2.40 22.87 -28.35
C THR A 508 3.92 22.79 -28.21
N GLY A 509 4.50 21.60 -28.20
CA GLY A 509 5.92 21.37 -27.93
C GLY A 509 6.34 21.57 -26.48
N ARG A 510 5.40 21.69 -25.56
CA ARG A 510 5.68 21.88 -24.13
C ARG A 510 5.88 20.56 -23.36
N TYR A 511 5.53 19.43 -23.97
CA TYR A 511 5.76 18.11 -23.43
C TYR A 511 6.99 17.48 -24.07
N HIS A 512 7.77 16.76 -23.29
CA HIS A 512 9.03 16.19 -23.77
C HIS A 512 8.82 15.19 -24.92
N PHE A 513 7.78 14.38 -24.89
CA PHE A 513 7.46 13.43 -25.96
C PHE A 513 7.05 14.13 -27.28
N GLU A 514 6.48 15.34 -27.23
CA GLU A 514 6.15 16.15 -28.41
C GLU A 514 7.41 16.74 -29.07
N LEU A 515 8.39 17.16 -28.27
CA LEU A 515 9.67 17.69 -28.78
C LEU A 515 10.45 16.61 -29.54
N GLN A 516 10.40 15.36 -29.07
CA GLN A 516 11.06 14.25 -29.75
C GLN A 516 10.35 13.88 -31.06
N ALA A 517 9.01 13.83 -31.08
CA ALA A 517 8.23 13.60 -32.29
C ALA A 517 8.47 14.71 -33.35
N ALA A 518 8.51 15.96 -32.92
CA ALA A 518 8.81 17.07 -33.81
C ALA A 518 10.23 17.01 -34.41
N GLY A 519 11.22 16.64 -33.58
CA GLY A 519 12.60 16.45 -34.03
C GLY A 519 12.77 15.27 -35.00
N GLN A 520 12.02 14.17 -34.82
CA GLN A 520 12.02 13.06 -35.76
C GLN A 520 11.28 13.40 -37.08
N ALA A 521 10.15 14.10 -37.00
CA ALA A 521 9.42 14.57 -38.18
C ALA A 521 10.26 15.54 -39.01
N GLN A 522 11.04 16.43 -38.34
CA GLN A 522 11.96 17.30 -39.03
C GLN A 522 13.10 16.54 -39.71
N LYS A 523 13.73 15.57 -39.03
CA LYS A 523 14.75 14.70 -39.64
C LYS A 523 14.23 13.92 -40.83
N LEU A 524 12.98 13.40 -40.76
CA LEU A 524 12.34 12.73 -41.88
C LEU A 524 12.06 13.70 -43.07
N ARG A 525 11.61 14.92 -42.81
CA ARG A 525 11.43 15.94 -43.84
C ARG A 525 12.76 16.31 -44.49
N ASP A 526 13.81 16.47 -43.71
CA ASP A 526 15.15 16.79 -44.20
C ASP A 526 15.76 15.63 -45.00
N ALA A 527 15.46 14.38 -44.62
CA ALA A 527 15.88 13.18 -45.36
C ALA A 527 15.11 12.93 -46.67
N VAL A 528 13.86 13.42 -46.75
CA VAL A 528 13.01 13.30 -47.95
C VAL A 528 13.15 14.51 -48.88
N ALA A 529 13.71 15.61 -48.40
CA ALA A 529 14.03 16.76 -49.26
C ALA A 529 15.14 16.34 -50.25
N VAL A 530 14.73 15.95 -51.44
CA VAL A 530 15.63 15.70 -52.57
C VAL A 530 16.45 16.98 -52.78
N PRO A 531 17.79 16.90 -52.92
CA PRO A 531 18.59 18.09 -53.26
C PRO A 531 18.07 18.67 -54.58
N ALA A 532 17.68 19.95 -54.58
CA ALA A 532 17.33 20.63 -55.79
C ALA A 532 18.44 20.41 -56.82
N ALA A 533 18.08 19.82 -57.97
CA ALA A 533 19.01 19.59 -59.06
C ALA A 533 19.81 20.86 -59.34
N LYS A 534 21.12 20.79 -59.19
CA LYS A 534 22.01 21.86 -59.64
C LYS A 534 21.73 22.11 -61.10
N GLY A 535 21.36 23.36 -61.41
CA GLY A 535 20.99 23.78 -62.75
C GLY A 535 22.03 23.34 -63.79
N VAL A 536 21.55 22.79 -64.87
CA VAL A 536 22.31 22.53 -66.09
C VAL A 536 22.76 23.89 -66.61
N PRO A 537 24.05 24.10 -66.90
CA PRO A 537 24.51 25.33 -67.55
C PRO A 537 23.93 25.38 -68.97
N THR A 538 23.15 26.41 -69.28
CA THR A 538 22.78 26.72 -70.66
C THR A 538 23.97 27.27 -71.37
N GLU A 539 24.49 26.53 -72.36
CA GLU A 539 25.47 27.08 -73.33
C GLU A 539 24.86 28.27 -74.10
N PRO A 540 25.64 29.31 -74.39
CA PRO A 540 25.18 30.36 -75.20
C PRO A 540 25.28 29.96 -76.69
N SER A 541 24.15 29.90 -77.40
CA SER A 541 24.09 29.77 -78.87
C SER A 541 24.70 30.99 -79.49
N ALA A 542 25.81 30.79 -80.22
CA ALA A 542 26.33 31.74 -81.17
C ALA A 542 25.48 31.66 -82.41
N VAL A 543 24.93 32.79 -82.89
CA VAL A 543 24.92 33.55 -84.14
C VAL A 543 24.03 34.70 -84.00
#